data_549adc60304bcbed4ee684ab8d4ef383
#
_entry.id   549adc60304bcbed4ee684ab8d4ef383
#
_cell.length_a   1.000
_cell.length_b   1.000
_cell.length_c   1.000
_cell.angle_alpha   90.00
_cell.angle_beta   90.00
_cell.angle_gamma   90.00
#
_symmetry.space_group_name_H-M   'P 1'
#
loop_
_entity.id
_entity.type
_entity.pdbx_description
1 polymer ?
#
loop_
_entity_poly.entity_id
_entity_poly.type
_entity_poly.pdbx_seq_one_letter_code
_entity_poly.pdbx_strand_id
1 'polypeptide(L)'
;KKFFHMLDLKSIIRHTPNMLRSSIIGTIIGILPGLGGGPAALISYATAKKASKHPEEFGHGCEEGVVASESANNATTGGALIPLLSLSVPGDTATAVMMGAMTIQGISIGPNLALHQPVLFRSIILAVFVANIFMFLYQGATLEFMAKIIKVPKMYLTPIIAVFCITGIFCLNSNTFDLYYTIGFLILGYVLEKNNYPIPPLIMGMILGGMVEENLRRSIVYYDSFLNCVTTPSVGTAFFLIAVAVPVITFINSMRQKKKAAKAEN
;
A
#
# COMPACT_ATOMS: atom_id res chain seq x y z
N LYS A 1 -34.15 3.43 -0.78
CA LYS A 1 -34.63 3.07 0.60
C LYS A 1 -33.75 1.99 1.28
N LYS A 2 -32.98 1.17 0.57
CA LYS A 2 -32.21 0.06 1.15
C LYS A 2 -30.88 0.45 1.74
N PHE A 3 -30.20 1.49 1.26
CA PHE A 3 -28.86 1.89 1.73
C PHE A 3 -28.83 2.23 3.22
N PHE A 4 -29.79 3.06 3.70
CA PHE A 4 -29.88 3.39 5.12
C PHE A 4 -30.33 2.21 6.02
N HIS A 5 -30.96 1.18 5.46
CA HIS A 5 -31.27 -0.05 6.18
C HIS A 5 -30.08 -1.00 6.33
N MET A 6 -29.01 -0.82 5.51
CA MET A 6 -27.78 -1.60 5.60
C MET A 6 -26.79 -1.04 6.63
N LEU A 7 -26.98 0.21 7.09
CA LEU A 7 -26.20 0.81 8.15
C LEU A 7 -26.75 0.35 9.51
N ASP A 8 -26.29 -0.81 9.96
CA ASP A 8 -26.56 -1.24 11.35
C ASP A 8 -25.63 -0.50 12.32
N LEU A 9 -26.19 0.48 13.01
CA LEU A 9 -25.46 1.29 14.00
C LEU A 9 -24.86 0.44 15.11
N LYS A 10 -25.51 -0.69 15.48
CA LYS A 10 -24.99 -1.62 16.48
C LYS A 10 -23.73 -2.33 15.99
N SER A 11 -23.71 -2.75 14.71
CA SER A 11 -22.53 -3.36 14.09
C SER A 11 -21.39 -2.34 14.03
N ILE A 12 -21.65 -1.09 13.63
CA ILE A 12 -20.65 -0.03 13.60
C ILE A 12 -20.02 0.16 14.99
N ILE A 13 -20.83 0.33 16.03
CA ILE A 13 -20.35 0.53 17.41
C ILE A 13 -19.55 -0.68 17.87
N ARG A 14 -20.02 -1.89 17.58
CA ARG A 14 -19.33 -3.14 17.94
C ARG A 14 -17.93 -3.23 17.31
N HIS A 15 -17.79 -2.81 16.06
CA HIS A 15 -16.53 -2.89 15.32
C HIS A 15 -15.63 -1.67 15.46
N THR A 16 -16.08 -0.60 16.13
CA THR A 16 -15.31 0.63 16.31
C THR A 16 -13.89 0.39 16.85
N PRO A 17 -13.64 -0.45 17.88
CA PRO A 17 -12.28 -0.70 18.35
C PRO A 17 -11.39 -1.36 17.29
N ASN A 18 -11.95 -2.27 16.49
CA ASN A 18 -11.27 -2.91 15.38
C ASN A 18 -10.97 -1.90 14.26
N MET A 19 -11.94 -1.05 13.91
CA MET A 19 -11.77 0.02 12.93
C MET A 19 -10.65 0.99 13.34
N LEU A 20 -10.65 1.46 14.58
CA LEU A 20 -9.62 2.39 15.08
C LEU A 20 -8.23 1.76 15.05
N ARG A 21 -8.08 0.54 15.57
CA ARG A 21 -6.80 -0.19 15.53
C ARG A 21 -6.32 -0.35 14.09
N SER A 22 -7.20 -0.78 13.20
CA SER A 22 -6.90 -1.02 11.80
C SER A 22 -6.56 0.25 11.04
N SER A 23 -7.24 1.36 11.34
CA SER A 23 -6.94 2.67 10.78
C SER A 23 -5.56 3.18 11.23
N ILE A 24 -5.18 2.96 12.49
CA ILE A 24 -3.83 3.30 12.97
C ILE A 24 -2.77 2.49 12.21
N ILE A 25 -2.98 1.17 12.06
CA ILE A 25 -2.08 0.31 11.29
C ILE A 25 -1.98 0.80 9.84
N GLY A 26 -3.12 1.07 9.19
CA GLY A 26 -3.17 1.57 7.83
C GLY A 26 -2.45 2.90 7.66
N THR A 27 -2.66 3.85 8.58
CA THR A 27 -1.97 5.15 8.55
C THR A 27 -0.46 4.99 8.68
N ILE A 28 0.02 4.18 9.64
CA ILE A 28 1.46 3.94 9.83
C ILE A 28 2.08 3.32 8.59
N ILE A 29 1.41 2.33 7.98
CA ILE A 29 1.90 1.68 6.75
C ILE A 29 1.83 2.65 5.57
N GLY A 30 0.81 3.48 5.49
CA GLY A 30 0.66 4.50 4.44
C GLY A 30 1.78 5.55 4.45
N ILE A 31 2.36 5.87 5.62
CA ILE A 31 3.53 6.75 5.73
C ILE A 31 4.75 6.15 5.02
N LEU A 32 4.83 4.83 4.93
CA LEU A 32 5.96 4.14 4.29
C LEU A 32 5.75 4.10 2.78
N PRO A 33 6.60 4.80 2.00
CA PRO A 33 6.44 4.87 0.55
C PRO A 33 6.45 3.49 -0.10
N GLY A 34 5.55 3.28 -1.06
CA GLY A 34 5.50 2.08 -1.88
C GLY A 34 4.77 0.88 -1.28
N LEU A 35 4.37 0.91 0.00
CA LEU A 35 3.64 -0.21 0.61
C LEU A 35 2.16 -0.24 0.18
N GLY A 36 1.50 0.89 0.17
CA GLY A 36 0.10 1.00 -0.23
C GLY A 36 -0.90 0.23 0.64
N GLY A 37 -2.16 0.18 0.18
CA GLY A 37 -3.26 -0.40 0.95
C GLY A 37 -3.28 -1.92 1.06
N GLY A 38 -2.71 -2.64 0.08
CA GLY A 38 -2.71 -4.11 0.08
C GLY A 38 -1.99 -4.72 1.29
N PRO A 39 -0.71 -4.43 1.52
CA PRO A 39 0.00 -4.87 2.72
C PRO A 39 -0.64 -4.40 4.02
N ALA A 40 -1.16 -3.17 4.06
CA ALA A 40 -1.87 -2.65 5.23
C ALA A 40 -3.11 -3.48 5.57
N ALA A 41 -3.92 -3.82 4.57
CA ALA A 41 -5.08 -4.67 4.71
C ALA A 41 -4.73 -6.05 5.25
N LEU A 42 -3.68 -6.69 4.72
CA LEU A 42 -3.22 -8.01 5.15
C LEU A 42 -2.68 -8.02 6.59
N ILE A 43 -1.86 -7.03 6.94
CA ILE A 43 -1.30 -6.90 8.29
C ILE A 43 -2.42 -6.64 9.31
N SER A 44 -3.36 -5.76 8.95
CA SER A 44 -4.51 -5.47 9.79
C SER A 44 -5.42 -6.67 9.97
N TYR A 45 -5.71 -7.41 8.91
CA TYR A 45 -6.46 -8.67 8.95
C TYR A 45 -5.79 -9.69 9.89
N ALA A 46 -4.49 -9.91 9.73
CA ALA A 46 -3.74 -10.84 10.58
C ALA A 46 -3.73 -10.40 12.04
N THR A 47 -3.65 -9.10 12.30
CA THR A 47 -3.69 -8.53 13.65
C THR A 47 -5.09 -8.68 14.25
N ALA A 48 -6.14 -8.43 13.47
CA ALA A 48 -7.53 -8.62 13.89
C ALA A 48 -7.79 -10.09 14.22
N LYS A 49 -7.37 -11.02 13.38
CA LYS A 49 -7.50 -12.46 13.62
C LYS A 49 -6.86 -12.88 14.94
N LYS A 50 -5.66 -12.38 15.25
CA LYS A 50 -4.98 -12.70 16.52
C LYS A 50 -5.67 -12.11 17.75
N ALA A 51 -6.35 -10.98 17.59
CA ALA A 51 -7.01 -10.27 18.68
C ALA A 51 -8.50 -10.63 18.81
N SER A 52 -9.06 -11.36 17.85
CA SER A 52 -10.46 -11.79 17.86
C SER A 52 -10.71 -12.89 18.88
N LYS A 53 -11.95 -12.92 19.38
CA LYS A 53 -12.47 -14.03 20.21
C LYS A 53 -12.84 -15.26 19.37
N HIS A 54 -13.02 -15.08 18.05
CA HIS A 54 -13.45 -16.11 17.10
C HIS A 54 -12.50 -16.16 15.89
N PRO A 55 -11.20 -16.48 16.10
CA PRO A 55 -10.20 -16.48 15.03
C PRO A 55 -10.46 -17.55 13.95
N GLU A 56 -11.27 -18.57 14.26
CA GLU A 56 -11.71 -19.64 13.35
C GLU A 56 -12.66 -19.16 12.26
N GLU A 57 -13.41 -18.08 12.49
CA GLU A 57 -14.32 -17.52 11.49
C GLU A 57 -13.59 -16.75 10.36
N PHE A 58 -12.33 -16.38 10.60
CA PHE A 58 -11.53 -15.65 9.61
C PHE A 58 -11.20 -16.54 8.42
N GLY A 59 -11.55 -16.05 7.22
CA GLY A 59 -11.46 -16.79 5.96
C GLY A 59 -12.79 -17.43 5.52
N HIS A 60 -13.82 -17.39 6.38
CA HIS A 60 -15.14 -17.97 6.11
C HIS A 60 -16.25 -16.91 6.07
N GLY A 61 -15.91 -15.67 5.67
CA GLY A 61 -16.87 -14.57 5.56
C GLY A 61 -17.05 -13.76 6.86
N CYS A 62 -16.06 -13.77 7.74
CA CYS A 62 -16.05 -13.01 9.00
C CYS A 62 -16.12 -11.50 8.75
N GLU A 63 -17.14 -10.85 9.30
CA GLU A 63 -17.35 -9.41 9.21
C GLU A 63 -16.18 -8.62 9.83
N GLU A 64 -15.66 -9.09 10.95
CA GLU A 64 -14.52 -8.47 11.66
C GLU A 64 -13.25 -8.42 10.81
N GLY A 65 -13.00 -9.46 10.00
CA GLY A 65 -11.87 -9.51 9.08
C GLY A 65 -11.99 -8.50 7.93
N VAL A 66 -13.19 -8.38 7.35
CA VAL A 66 -13.47 -7.40 6.28
C VAL A 66 -13.31 -5.97 6.82
N VAL A 67 -13.90 -5.68 7.98
CA VAL A 67 -13.78 -4.37 8.65
C VAL A 67 -12.33 -4.01 8.90
N ALA A 68 -11.52 -4.95 9.37
CA ALA A 68 -10.10 -4.70 9.62
C ALA A 68 -9.33 -4.37 8.33
N SER A 69 -9.52 -5.17 7.29
CA SER A 69 -8.83 -4.98 6.00
C SER A 69 -9.20 -3.67 5.35
N GLU A 70 -10.48 -3.36 5.27
CA GLU A 70 -10.97 -2.17 4.58
C GLU A 70 -10.70 -0.90 5.36
N SER A 71 -10.79 -0.91 6.69
CA SER A 71 -10.42 0.25 7.50
C SER A 71 -8.94 0.60 7.35
N ALA A 72 -8.06 -0.41 7.32
CA ALA A 72 -6.64 -0.18 7.10
C ALA A 72 -6.35 0.32 5.68
N ASN A 73 -6.97 -0.30 4.66
CA ASN A 73 -6.81 0.09 3.28
C ASN A 73 -7.20 1.55 3.04
N ASN A 74 -8.36 1.97 3.54
CA ASN A 74 -8.80 3.37 3.44
C ASN A 74 -7.88 4.33 4.21
N ALA A 75 -7.41 3.95 5.39
CA ALA A 75 -6.55 4.79 6.21
C ALA A 75 -5.14 5.00 5.60
N THR A 76 -4.65 4.10 4.74
CA THR A 76 -3.39 4.29 4.04
C THR A 76 -3.38 5.52 3.16
N THR A 77 -4.52 5.91 2.59
CA THR A 77 -4.62 7.12 1.77
C THR A 77 -4.24 8.37 2.58
N GLY A 78 -4.75 8.47 3.82
CA GLY A 78 -4.36 9.55 4.74
C GLY A 78 -2.88 9.45 5.13
N GLY A 79 -2.38 8.24 5.40
CA GLY A 79 -0.98 7.99 5.69
C GLY A 79 -0.04 8.40 4.57
N ALA A 80 -0.39 8.08 3.32
CA ALA A 80 0.41 8.38 2.13
C ALA A 80 0.49 9.89 1.80
N LEU A 81 -0.49 10.68 2.25
CA LEU A 81 -0.44 12.13 2.13
C LEU A 81 0.60 12.78 3.06
N ILE A 82 0.95 12.15 4.17
CA ILE A 82 1.93 12.70 5.11
C ILE A 82 3.30 12.89 4.43
N PRO A 83 3.96 11.84 3.89
CA PRO A 83 5.23 12.02 3.19
C PRO A 83 5.09 12.84 1.90
N LEU A 84 3.97 12.74 1.20
CA LEU A 84 3.72 13.58 0.03
C LEU A 84 3.79 15.05 0.37
N LEU A 85 2.99 15.51 1.32
CA LEU A 85 2.86 16.94 1.63
C LEU A 85 4.05 17.48 2.45
N SER A 86 4.73 16.62 3.23
CA SER A 86 5.86 17.04 4.06
C SER A 86 7.22 16.90 3.39
N LEU A 87 7.42 15.89 2.53
CA LEU A 87 8.72 15.54 1.97
C LEU A 87 8.74 15.52 0.44
N SER A 88 7.62 15.77 -0.24
CA SER A 88 7.46 15.57 -1.70
C SER A 88 7.72 14.12 -2.13
N VAL A 89 7.46 13.16 -1.25
CA VAL A 89 7.64 11.73 -1.53
C VAL A 89 6.28 11.06 -1.59
N PRO A 90 5.84 10.57 -2.76
CA PRO A 90 4.54 9.90 -2.85
C PRO A 90 4.56 8.58 -2.10
N GLY A 91 3.52 8.33 -1.30
CA GLY A 91 3.38 7.09 -0.53
C GLY A 91 2.91 5.91 -1.38
N ASP A 92 2.16 6.18 -2.44
CA ASP A 92 1.60 5.19 -3.36
C ASP A 92 1.38 5.77 -4.77
N THR A 93 0.85 4.95 -5.69
CA THR A 93 0.59 5.37 -7.07
C THR A 93 -0.41 6.52 -7.16
N ALA A 94 -1.46 6.53 -6.32
CA ALA A 94 -2.47 7.58 -6.33
C ALA A 94 -1.89 8.93 -5.90
N THR A 95 -1.09 8.93 -4.85
CA THR A 95 -0.38 10.14 -4.38
C THR A 95 0.70 10.58 -5.36
N ALA A 96 1.33 9.68 -6.14
CA ALA A 96 2.26 10.04 -7.21
C ALA A 96 1.54 10.79 -8.35
N VAL A 97 0.36 10.32 -8.78
CA VAL A 97 -0.47 11.01 -9.77
C VAL A 97 -0.93 12.36 -9.24
N MET A 98 -1.35 12.43 -7.98
CA MET A 98 -1.74 13.67 -7.32
C MET A 98 -0.59 14.68 -7.27
N MET A 99 0.63 14.22 -6.97
CA MET A 99 1.84 15.03 -7.00
C MET A 99 2.08 15.62 -8.40
N GLY A 100 1.99 14.80 -9.44
CA GLY A 100 2.12 15.23 -10.83
C GLY A 100 1.09 16.31 -11.21
N ALA A 101 -0.18 16.08 -10.86
CA ALA A 101 -1.26 17.04 -11.11
C ALA A 101 -1.03 18.39 -10.40
N MET A 102 -0.60 18.36 -9.14
CA MET A 102 -0.26 19.58 -8.38
C MET A 102 0.93 20.33 -9.00
N THR A 103 1.95 19.59 -9.41
CA THR A 103 3.15 20.16 -10.06
C THR A 103 2.79 20.86 -11.38
N ILE A 104 1.92 20.27 -12.20
CA ILE A 104 1.42 20.88 -13.45
C ILE A 104 0.69 22.19 -13.16
N GLN A 105 0.02 22.28 -12.02
CA GLN A 105 -0.66 23.50 -11.57
C GLN A 105 0.26 24.52 -10.89
N GLY A 106 1.58 24.29 -10.90
CA GLY A 106 2.56 25.18 -10.28
C GLY A 106 2.60 25.13 -8.75
N ILE A 107 1.97 24.10 -8.13
CA ILE A 107 1.98 23.92 -6.69
C ILE A 107 3.26 23.19 -6.28
N SER A 108 4.12 23.86 -5.53
CA SER A 108 5.34 23.29 -4.97
C SER A 108 5.00 22.50 -3.71
N ILE A 109 5.00 21.18 -3.83
CA ILE A 109 4.73 20.27 -2.70
C ILE A 109 6.01 20.09 -1.89
N GLY A 110 5.87 19.90 -0.58
CA GLY A 110 7.02 19.62 0.29
C GLY A 110 7.01 20.45 1.58
N PRO A 111 8.15 20.50 2.30
CA PRO A 111 8.24 21.16 3.62
C PRO A 111 7.76 22.62 3.61
N ASN A 112 7.99 23.30 2.50
CA ASN A 112 7.64 24.71 2.33
C ASN A 112 6.13 24.96 2.12
N LEU A 113 5.36 23.93 1.72
CA LEU A 113 3.93 24.08 1.46
C LEU A 113 3.17 24.50 2.72
N ALA A 114 3.42 23.83 3.83
CA ALA A 114 2.77 24.14 5.10
C ALA A 114 3.19 25.49 5.68
N LEU A 115 4.46 25.87 5.46
CA LEU A 115 5.05 27.11 6.00
C LEU A 115 4.67 28.34 5.18
N HIS A 116 4.77 28.26 3.86
CA HIS A 116 4.58 29.42 2.98
C HIS A 116 3.20 29.51 2.34
N GLN A 117 2.46 28.39 2.28
CA GLN A 117 1.10 28.33 1.72
C GLN A 117 0.12 27.60 2.65
N PRO A 118 -0.05 28.05 3.92
CA PRO A 118 -0.84 27.32 4.91
C PRO A 118 -2.32 27.20 4.54
N VAL A 119 -2.86 28.14 3.79
CA VAL A 119 -4.24 28.09 3.29
C VAL A 119 -4.39 26.92 2.30
N LEU A 120 -3.49 26.83 1.32
CA LEU A 120 -3.51 25.74 0.34
C LEU A 120 -3.31 24.37 1.01
N PHE A 121 -2.37 24.27 1.95
CA PHE A 121 -2.15 23.04 2.73
C PHE A 121 -3.43 22.58 3.44
N ARG A 122 -4.12 23.48 4.13
CA ARG A 122 -5.39 23.17 4.80
C ARG A 122 -6.51 22.84 3.82
N SER A 123 -6.54 23.51 2.66
CA SER A 123 -7.53 23.25 1.61
C SER A 123 -7.37 21.85 1.03
N ILE A 124 -6.15 21.36 0.85
CA ILE A 124 -5.89 19.97 0.39
C ILE A 124 -6.45 18.96 1.40
N ILE A 125 -6.16 19.16 2.69
CA ILE A 125 -6.65 18.26 3.75
C ILE A 125 -8.20 18.28 3.78
N LEU A 126 -8.80 19.46 3.71
CA LEU A 126 -10.25 19.60 3.69
C LEU A 126 -10.87 18.97 2.45
N ALA A 127 -10.24 19.13 1.28
CA ALA A 127 -10.70 18.51 0.03
C ALA A 127 -10.70 16.98 0.12
N VAL A 128 -9.65 16.38 0.69
CA VAL A 128 -9.59 14.93 0.93
C VAL A 128 -10.66 14.47 1.91
N PHE A 129 -10.92 15.24 2.98
CA PHE A 129 -11.99 14.94 3.92
C PHE A 129 -13.37 14.97 3.25
N VAL A 130 -13.65 16.00 2.46
CA VAL A 130 -14.90 16.13 1.69
C VAL A 130 -15.03 15.02 0.65
N ALA A 131 -13.93 14.68 -0.05
CA ALA A 131 -13.91 13.58 -1.01
C ALA A 131 -14.27 12.23 -0.37
N ASN A 132 -13.84 11.97 0.88
CA ASN A 132 -14.21 10.74 1.61
C ASN A 132 -15.72 10.69 1.92
N ILE A 133 -16.36 11.83 2.21
CA ILE A 133 -17.82 11.89 2.40
C ILE A 133 -18.53 11.54 1.09
N PHE A 134 -18.11 12.14 -0.03
CA PHE A 134 -18.66 11.81 -1.33
C PHE A 134 -18.41 10.35 -1.73
N MET A 135 -17.22 9.82 -1.46
CA MET A 135 -16.90 8.41 -1.68
C MET A 135 -17.86 7.49 -0.92
N PHE A 136 -18.11 7.76 0.36
CA PHE A 136 -19.05 6.99 1.17
C PHE A 136 -20.47 6.99 0.59
N LEU A 137 -20.97 8.15 0.19
CA LEU A 137 -22.29 8.29 -0.43
C LEU A 137 -22.36 7.57 -1.77
N TYR A 138 -21.33 7.72 -2.61
CA TYR A 138 -21.25 7.09 -3.92
C TYR A 138 -21.17 5.57 -3.81
N GLN A 139 -20.32 5.04 -2.94
CA GLN A 139 -20.22 3.60 -2.69
C GLN A 139 -21.54 3.01 -2.21
N GLY A 140 -22.22 3.72 -1.28
CA GLY A 140 -23.54 3.30 -0.84
C GLY A 140 -24.58 3.25 -1.94
N ALA A 141 -24.57 4.21 -2.84
CA ALA A 141 -25.48 4.26 -3.97
C ALA A 141 -25.18 3.17 -5.03
N THR A 142 -23.92 2.81 -5.21
CA THR A 142 -23.46 1.87 -6.25
C THR A 142 -23.28 0.44 -5.77
N LEU A 143 -23.36 0.18 -4.47
CA LEU A 143 -23.07 -1.12 -3.85
C LEU A 143 -23.87 -2.28 -4.46
N GLU A 144 -25.18 -2.08 -4.68
CA GLU A 144 -26.03 -3.12 -5.30
C GLU A 144 -25.61 -3.42 -6.74
N PHE A 145 -25.19 -2.41 -7.48
CA PHE A 145 -24.68 -2.56 -8.85
C PHE A 145 -23.36 -3.33 -8.86
N MET A 146 -22.41 -2.93 -8.00
CA MET A 146 -21.11 -3.59 -7.86
C MET A 146 -21.26 -5.06 -7.44
N ALA A 147 -22.19 -5.35 -6.52
CA ALA A 147 -22.50 -6.72 -6.12
C ALA A 147 -23.05 -7.59 -7.26
N LYS A 148 -23.70 -7.00 -8.27
CA LYS A 148 -24.13 -7.74 -9.47
C LYS A 148 -22.96 -8.11 -10.37
N ILE A 149 -21.93 -7.27 -10.45
CA ILE A 149 -20.72 -7.53 -11.26
C ILE A 149 -20.00 -8.79 -10.76
N ILE A 150 -19.93 -8.98 -9.44
CA ILE A 150 -19.29 -10.16 -8.82
C ILE A 150 -19.99 -11.47 -9.22
N LYS A 151 -21.29 -11.41 -9.57
CA LYS A 151 -22.06 -12.58 -10.03
C LYS A 151 -21.77 -12.98 -11.47
N VAL A 152 -21.06 -12.16 -12.24
CA VAL A 152 -20.65 -12.49 -13.61
C VAL A 152 -19.67 -13.68 -13.56
N PRO A 153 -19.90 -14.74 -14.37
CA PRO A 153 -18.99 -15.88 -14.40
C PRO A 153 -17.54 -15.44 -14.73
N LYS A 154 -16.58 -16.01 -14.03
CA LYS A 154 -15.14 -15.69 -14.20
C LYS A 154 -14.67 -15.84 -15.65
N MET A 155 -15.29 -16.74 -16.41
CA MET A 155 -14.99 -16.96 -17.82
C MET A 155 -15.14 -15.67 -18.69
N TYR A 156 -16.12 -14.82 -18.37
CA TYR A 156 -16.31 -13.53 -19.06
C TYR A 156 -15.52 -12.40 -18.38
N LEU A 157 -15.43 -12.43 -17.07
CA LEU A 157 -14.81 -11.37 -16.31
C LEU A 157 -13.29 -11.31 -16.56
N THR A 158 -12.61 -12.47 -16.62
CA THR A 158 -11.16 -12.56 -16.80
C THR A 158 -10.67 -11.93 -18.11
N PRO A 159 -11.25 -12.24 -19.28
CA PRO A 159 -10.86 -11.59 -20.53
C PRO A 159 -11.12 -10.07 -20.53
N ILE A 160 -12.24 -9.64 -19.96
CA ILE A 160 -12.58 -8.22 -19.86
C ILE A 160 -11.52 -7.48 -19.02
N ILE A 161 -11.17 -8.03 -17.86
CA ILE A 161 -10.12 -7.46 -16.99
C ILE A 161 -8.78 -7.43 -17.75
N ALA A 162 -8.42 -8.49 -18.46
CA ALA A 162 -7.17 -8.54 -19.23
C ALA A 162 -7.11 -7.42 -20.29
N VAL A 163 -8.21 -7.18 -21.02
CA VAL A 163 -8.27 -6.09 -21.99
C VAL A 163 -8.11 -4.74 -21.32
N PHE A 164 -8.79 -4.49 -20.19
CA PHE A 164 -8.62 -3.25 -19.43
C PHE A 164 -7.19 -3.07 -18.89
N CYS A 165 -6.55 -4.13 -18.42
CA CYS A 165 -5.15 -4.07 -17.97
C CYS A 165 -4.22 -3.68 -19.12
N ILE A 166 -4.34 -4.35 -20.29
CA ILE A 166 -3.52 -4.06 -21.47
C ILE A 166 -3.72 -2.63 -21.94
N THR A 167 -4.99 -2.21 -22.06
CA THR A 167 -5.33 -0.84 -22.47
C THR A 167 -4.80 0.18 -21.45
N GLY A 168 -4.97 -0.09 -20.15
CA GLY A 168 -4.48 0.78 -19.08
C GLY A 168 -2.96 0.97 -19.10
N ILE A 169 -2.21 -0.11 -19.29
CA ILE A 169 -0.75 -0.07 -19.40
C ILE A 169 -0.32 0.77 -20.59
N PHE A 170 -0.94 0.57 -21.74
CA PHE A 170 -0.63 1.38 -22.93
C PHE A 170 -0.97 2.86 -22.72
N CYS A 171 -2.10 3.17 -22.08
CA CYS A 171 -2.53 4.54 -21.84
C CYS A 171 -1.63 5.30 -20.86
N LEU A 172 -0.94 4.61 -19.93
CA LEU A 172 -0.05 5.27 -18.93
C LEU A 172 1.12 6.00 -19.59
N ASN A 173 1.80 5.36 -20.54
CA ASN A 173 3.02 5.88 -21.13
C ASN A 173 2.93 6.06 -22.65
N SER A 174 1.82 5.66 -23.29
CA SER A 174 1.64 5.61 -24.75
C SER A 174 2.79 4.87 -25.46
N ASN A 175 3.37 3.86 -24.79
CA ASN A 175 4.54 3.13 -25.24
C ASN A 175 4.21 1.64 -25.46
N THR A 176 4.36 1.19 -26.69
CA THR A 176 4.10 -0.21 -27.06
C THR A 176 5.09 -1.17 -26.37
N PHE A 177 6.27 -0.68 -25.96
CA PHE A 177 7.27 -1.50 -25.30
C PHE A 177 6.80 -2.00 -23.93
N ASP A 178 5.94 -1.25 -23.25
CA ASP A 178 5.37 -1.62 -21.94
C ASP A 178 4.49 -2.88 -22.03
N LEU A 179 3.92 -3.16 -23.21
CA LEU A 179 3.16 -4.40 -23.47
C LEU A 179 4.09 -5.63 -23.46
N TYR A 180 5.28 -5.52 -24.03
CA TYR A 180 6.26 -6.60 -24.00
C TYR A 180 6.75 -6.90 -22.59
N TYR A 181 7.02 -5.85 -21.78
CA TYR A 181 7.32 -6.02 -20.36
C TYR A 181 6.19 -6.71 -19.63
N THR A 182 4.95 -6.34 -19.91
CA THR A 182 3.77 -6.95 -19.27
C THR A 182 3.70 -8.44 -19.54
N ILE A 183 3.97 -8.89 -20.77
CA ILE A 183 4.02 -10.31 -21.11
C ILE A 183 5.13 -11.01 -20.33
N GLY A 184 6.32 -10.40 -20.25
CA GLY A 184 7.44 -10.94 -19.46
C GLY A 184 7.08 -11.11 -17.98
N PHE A 185 6.47 -10.10 -17.38
CA PHE A 185 6.04 -10.16 -15.97
C PHE A 185 4.86 -11.10 -15.74
N LEU A 186 3.97 -11.26 -16.71
CA LEU A 186 2.90 -12.26 -16.65
C LEU A 186 3.45 -13.68 -16.58
N ILE A 187 4.44 -13.99 -17.45
CA ILE A 187 5.12 -15.29 -17.45
C ILE A 187 5.87 -15.51 -16.13
N LEU A 188 6.61 -14.50 -15.67
CA LEU A 188 7.33 -14.53 -14.40
C LEU A 188 6.37 -14.76 -13.22
N GLY A 189 5.28 -14.01 -13.15
CA GLY A 189 4.26 -14.16 -12.13
C GLY A 189 3.63 -15.54 -12.11
N TYR A 190 3.29 -16.09 -13.29
CA TYR A 190 2.76 -17.44 -13.42
C TYR A 190 3.77 -18.51 -12.92
N VAL A 191 5.04 -18.37 -13.27
CA VAL A 191 6.09 -19.31 -12.83
C VAL A 191 6.27 -19.24 -11.31
N LEU A 192 6.28 -18.03 -10.73
CA LEU A 192 6.41 -17.85 -9.29
C LEU A 192 5.23 -18.44 -8.54
N GLU A 193 4.00 -18.14 -8.98
CA GLU A 193 2.78 -18.66 -8.38
C GLU A 193 2.73 -20.20 -8.42
N LYS A 194 3.07 -20.79 -9.57
CA LYS A 194 3.14 -22.25 -9.74
C LYS A 194 4.15 -22.91 -8.80
N ASN A 195 5.22 -22.20 -8.42
CA ASN A 195 6.22 -22.67 -7.48
C ASN A 195 5.95 -22.21 -6.02
N ASN A 196 4.74 -21.73 -5.71
CA ASN A 196 4.33 -21.26 -4.38
C ASN A 196 5.15 -20.09 -3.83
N TYR A 197 5.77 -19.27 -4.70
CA TYR A 197 6.39 -18.02 -4.29
C TYR A 197 5.34 -16.91 -4.20
N PRO A 198 5.27 -16.16 -3.08
CA PRO A 198 4.34 -15.07 -2.93
C PRO A 198 4.70 -13.91 -3.86
N ILE A 199 3.74 -13.45 -4.67
CA ILE A 199 3.91 -12.33 -5.61
C ILE A 199 4.03 -10.96 -4.91
N PRO A 200 3.29 -10.67 -3.81
CA PRO A 200 3.31 -9.34 -3.19
C PRO A 200 4.71 -8.83 -2.80
N PRO A 201 5.63 -9.63 -2.21
CA PRO A 201 6.99 -9.17 -1.92
C PRO A 201 7.79 -8.79 -3.18
N LEU A 202 7.55 -9.46 -4.30
CA LEU A 202 8.20 -9.11 -5.57
C LEU A 202 7.75 -7.73 -6.05
N ILE A 203 6.44 -7.49 -6.06
CA ILE A 203 5.86 -6.19 -6.45
C ILE A 203 6.40 -5.08 -5.55
N MET A 204 6.41 -5.32 -4.23
CA MET A 204 6.97 -4.36 -3.27
C MET A 204 8.45 -4.07 -3.52
N GLY A 205 9.25 -5.13 -3.77
CA GLY A 205 10.67 -4.98 -4.09
C GLY A 205 10.90 -4.15 -5.36
N MET A 206 10.07 -4.31 -6.37
CA MET A 206 10.15 -3.52 -7.61
C MET A 206 9.81 -2.04 -7.38
N ILE A 207 8.74 -1.76 -6.66
CA ILE A 207 8.32 -0.38 -6.35
C ILE A 207 9.37 0.31 -5.47
N LEU A 208 9.78 -0.34 -4.39
CA LEU A 208 10.78 0.22 -3.47
C LEU A 208 12.17 0.31 -4.11
N GLY A 209 12.51 -0.62 -5.01
CA GLY A 209 13.79 -0.64 -5.70
C GLY A 209 14.07 0.63 -6.47
N GLY A 210 13.10 1.12 -7.25
CA GLY A 210 13.21 2.38 -7.97
C GLY A 210 13.42 3.57 -7.02
N MET A 211 12.68 3.61 -5.90
CA MET A 211 12.82 4.67 -4.90
C MET A 211 14.19 4.62 -4.19
N VAL A 212 14.66 3.41 -3.87
CA VAL A 212 15.98 3.21 -3.27
C VAL A 212 17.08 3.69 -4.22
N GLU A 213 17.00 3.30 -5.50
CA GLU A 213 17.97 3.71 -6.52
C GLU A 213 18.03 5.23 -6.66
N GLU A 214 16.88 5.89 -6.80
CA GLU A 214 16.81 7.34 -6.96
C GLU A 214 17.39 8.09 -5.74
N ASN A 215 16.98 7.69 -4.53
CA ASN A 215 17.46 8.33 -3.31
C ASN A 215 18.94 8.02 -3.05
N LEU A 216 19.41 6.81 -3.39
CA LEU A 216 20.82 6.46 -3.28
C LEU A 216 21.67 7.31 -4.25
N ARG A 217 21.24 7.47 -5.50
CA ARG A 217 21.92 8.35 -6.47
C ARG A 217 22.00 9.79 -5.96
N ARG A 218 20.90 10.35 -5.43
CA ARG A 218 20.89 11.69 -4.83
C ARG A 218 21.86 11.80 -3.65
N SER A 219 21.89 10.78 -2.79
CA SER A 219 22.80 10.76 -1.64
C SER A 219 24.26 10.66 -2.05
N ILE A 220 24.59 9.84 -3.06
CA ILE A 220 25.97 9.73 -3.59
C ILE A 220 26.43 11.08 -4.16
N VAL A 221 25.56 11.78 -4.90
CA VAL A 221 25.88 13.12 -5.43
C VAL A 221 26.09 14.14 -4.31
N TYR A 222 25.30 14.06 -3.23
CA TYR A 222 25.43 14.99 -2.09
C TYR A 222 26.71 14.77 -1.27
N TYR A 223 27.12 13.51 -1.09
CA TYR A 223 28.28 13.12 -0.30
C TYR A 223 29.55 12.84 -1.13
N ASP A 224 29.52 13.07 -2.45
CA ASP A 224 30.60 12.84 -3.43
C ASP A 224 31.07 11.39 -3.54
N SER A 225 30.57 10.46 -2.70
CA SER A 225 30.96 9.05 -2.73
C SER A 225 29.94 8.20 -1.95
N PHE A 226 29.77 6.96 -2.38
CA PHE A 226 28.99 5.96 -1.64
C PHE A 226 29.57 5.69 -0.23
N LEU A 227 30.91 5.62 -0.12
CA LEU A 227 31.57 5.42 1.17
C LEU A 227 31.28 6.57 2.14
N ASN A 228 31.40 7.81 1.68
CA ASN A 228 31.08 8.98 2.49
C ASN A 228 29.60 9.02 2.91
N CYS A 229 28.68 8.62 2.01
CA CYS A 229 27.27 8.52 2.33
C CYS A 229 26.97 7.55 3.49
N VAL A 230 27.70 6.42 3.57
CA VAL A 230 27.49 5.38 4.59
C VAL A 230 28.28 5.67 5.86
N THR A 231 29.43 6.33 5.78
CA THR A 231 30.32 6.56 6.94
C THR A 231 30.05 7.89 7.64
N THR A 232 29.45 8.88 6.97
CA THR A 232 29.13 10.16 7.60
C THR A 232 27.98 9.98 8.59
N PRO A 233 28.17 10.28 9.90
CA PRO A 233 27.14 10.13 10.90
C PRO A 233 25.92 11.02 10.57
N SER A 234 24.84 10.40 10.15
CA SER A 234 23.59 11.09 9.83
C SER A 234 22.40 10.20 10.19
N VAL A 235 21.22 10.79 10.25
CA VAL A 235 19.98 10.04 10.45
C VAL A 235 19.80 9.01 9.30
N GLY A 236 20.19 9.36 8.08
CA GLY A 236 20.16 8.46 6.93
C GLY A 236 21.07 7.24 7.11
N THR A 237 22.28 7.44 7.64
CA THR A 237 23.24 6.35 7.93
C THR A 237 22.67 5.38 8.99
N ALA A 238 21.99 5.90 10.02
CA ALA A 238 21.36 5.07 11.03
C ALA A 238 20.24 4.20 10.41
N PHE A 239 19.38 4.78 9.57
CA PHE A 239 18.34 4.01 8.85
C PHE A 239 18.94 3.00 7.88
N PHE A 240 20.01 3.33 7.17
CA PHE A 240 20.69 2.40 6.26
C PHE A 240 21.26 1.20 7.04
N LEU A 241 21.90 1.43 8.16
CA LEU A 241 22.42 0.34 9.01
C LEU A 241 21.29 -0.55 9.53
N ILE A 242 20.16 0.02 9.94
CA ILE A 242 18.99 -0.74 10.36
C ILE A 242 18.44 -1.58 9.19
N ALA A 243 18.34 -0.97 8.01
CA ALA A 243 17.83 -1.63 6.80
C ALA A 243 18.70 -2.83 6.37
N VAL A 244 20.02 -2.77 6.59
CA VAL A 244 20.93 -3.88 6.34
C VAL A 244 20.92 -4.89 7.48
N ALA A 245 20.89 -4.43 8.73
CA ALA A 245 20.96 -5.29 9.92
C ALA A 245 19.74 -6.22 10.04
N VAL A 246 18.53 -5.73 9.75
CA VAL A 246 17.29 -6.51 9.89
C VAL A 246 17.28 -7.77 9.01
N PRO A 247 17.53 -7.71 7.69
CA PRO A 247 17.62 -8.90 6.84
C PRO A 247 18.74 -9.88 7.28
N VAL A 248 19.90 -9.34 7.65
CA VAL A 248 21.04 -10.15 8.09
C VAL A 248 20.69 -10.91 9.38
N ILE A 249 20.13 -10.23 10.39
CA ILE A 249 19.71 -10.86 11.64
C ILE A 249 18.62 -11.91 11.39
N THR A 250 17.66 -11.60 10.53
CA THR A 250 16.58 -12.53 10.17
C THR A 250 17.15 -13.77 9.47
N PHE A 251 18.08 -13.60 8.56
CA PHE A 251 18.75 -14.71 7.86
C PHE A 251 19.53 -15.59 8.83
N ILE A 252 20.32 -14.99 9.74
CA ILE A 252 21.09 -15.72 10.75
C ILE A 252 20.16 -16.51 11.69
N ASN A 253 19.06 -15.89 12.11
CA ASN A 253 18.07 -16.56 12.97
C ASN A 253 17.37 -17.72 12.25
N SER A 254 17.03 -17.56 10.98
CA SER A 254 16.46 -18.62 10.15
C SER A 254 17.42 -19.81 10.02
N MET A 255 18.70 -19.54 9.75
CA MET A 255 19.74 -20.58 9.70
C MET A 255 19.91 -21.31 11.04
N ARG A 256 19.86 -20.56 12.16
CA ARG A 256 19.91 -21.15 13.51
C ARG A 256 18.71 -22.05 13.81
N GLN A 257 17.52 -21.64 13.41
CA GLN A 257 16.30 -22.45 13.57
C GLN A 257 16.35 -23.74 12.75
N LYS A 258 16.78 -23.68 11.48
CA LYS A 258 16.98 -24.86 10.65
C LYS A 258 17.98 -25.84 11.27
N LYS A 259 19.11 -25.34 11.81
CA LYS A 259 20.09 -26.19 12.50
C LYS A 259 19.55 -26.82 13.79
N LYS A 260 18.67 -26.11 14.52
CA LYS A 260 18.03 -26.69 15.72
C LYS A 260 17.00 -27.74 15.37
N ALA A 261 16.21 -27.54 14.32
CA ALA A 261 15.25 -28.53 13.80
C ALA A 261 15.96 -29.81 13.35
N ALA A 262 17.02 -29.69 12.54
CA ALA A 262 17.80 -30.84 12.09
C ALA A 262 18.55 -31.58 13.22
N LYS A 263 18.81 -30.95 14.39
CA LYS A 263 19.37 -31.61 15.58
C LYS A 263 18.31 -32.29 16.44
N ALA A 264 17.04 -31.96 16.31
CA ALA A 264 15.94 -32.58 17.05
C ALA A 264 15.37 -33.80 16.32
N GLU A 265 15.68 -33.98 15.03
CA GLU A 265 15.29 -35.14 14.23
C GLU A 265 16.33 -36.29 14.22
N ASN A 266 17.55 -36.03 14.75
CA ASN A 266 18.59 -37.04 14.99
C ASN A 266 18.70 -37.34 16.48
#